data_216c92891ee4f460038d5058c5140649
#
_entry.id   216c92891ee4f460038d5058c5140649
#
_cell.length_a   1.000
_cell.length_b   1.000
_cell.length_c   1.000
_cell.angle_alpha   90.00
_cell.angle_beta   90.00
_cell.angle_gamma   90.00
#
_symmetry.space_group_name_H-M   'P 1'
#
loop_
_entity.id
_entity.type
_entity.pdbx_description
1 polymer ?
#
loop_
_entity_poly.entity_id
_entity_poly.type
_entity_poly.pdbx_seq_one_letter_code
_entity_poly.pdbx_strand_id
1 'polypeptide(L)'
;MRTGPAKTYPGVWLYKRRDLPVRVLQVFPNWRLIEDPEGAKGWMLVTLLSDRRTAIVRPGTDRSLHERPEGSSRVSFKVAPGVVGQLSECAGGWCELTVGKQTGFVRFDDIWGVSQGETFD
;
A
#
# COMPACT_ATOMS: atom_id res chain seq x y z
N MET A 1 10.19 -10.02 -6.93
CA MET A 1 9.82 -11.16 -6.09
C MET A 1 10.47 -12.44 -6.58
N ARG A 2 10.72 -13.35 -5.69
CA ARG A 2 11.35 -14.62 -5.99
C ARG A 2 10.47 -15.77 -5.54
N THR A 3 10.61 -16.92 -6.16
CA THR A 3 9.82 -18.10 -5.82
C THR A 3 10.38 -18.88 -4.63
N GLY A 4 11.58 -18.54 -4.16
CA GLY A 4 12.19 -19.17 -3.00
C GLY A 4 13.15 -18.22 -2.31
N PRO A 5 13.65 -18.59 -1.11
CA PRO A 5 14.50 -17.69 -0.29
C PRO A 5 15.96 -17.73 -0.72
N ALA A 6 16.24 -17.65 -2.00
CA ALA A 6 17.59 -17.63 -2.54
C ALA A 6 17.67 -16.65 -3.70
N LYS A 7 18.81 -15.96 -3.80
CA LYS A 7 19.03 -14.99 -4.88
C LYS A 7 19.05 -15.61 -6.26
N THR A 8 19.42 -16.88 -6.34
CA THR A 8 19.54 -17.60 -7.60
C THR A 8 18.21 -18.05 -8.18
N TYR A 9 17.15 -18.00 -7.38
CA TYR A 9 15.83 -18.34 -7.89
C TYR A 9 15.37 -17.30 -8.90
N PRO A 10 14.74 -17.76 -10.00
CA PRO A 10 14.16 -16.81 -10.95
C PRO A 10 13.13 -15.91 -10.27
N GLY A 11 13.10 -14.68 -10.64
CA GLY A 11 12.04 -13.77 -10.18
C GLY A 11 10.70 -14.20 -10.74
N VAL A 12 9.64 -14.12 -9.93
CA VAL A 12 8.30 -14.35 -10.40
C VAL A 12 7.92 -13.25 -11.40
N TRP A 13 8.27 -12.03 -11.05
CA TRP A 13 8.20 -10.87 -11.92
C TRP A 13 8.79 -9.68 -11.18
N LEU A 14 9.11 -8.61 -11.93
CA LEU A 14 9.75 -7.43 -11.36
C LEU A 14 8.74 -6.31 -11.23
N TYR A 15 8.72 -5.67 -10.06
CA TYR A 15 7.94 -4.46 -9.87
C TYR A 15 8.59 -3.33 -10.63
N LYS A 16 7.81 -2.68 -11.49
CA LYS A 16 8.27 -1.53 -12.24
C LYS A 16 7.90 -0.22 -11.57
N ARG A 17 6.98 -0.29 -10.61
CA ARG A 17 6.55 0.88 -9.85
C ARG A 17 7.28 0.92 -8.53
N ARG A 18 7.75 2.11 -8.18
CA ARG A 18 8.28 2.34 -6.85
C ARG A 18 7.14 2.46 -5.85
N ASP A 19 7.43 2.14 -4.61
CA ASP A 19 6.53 2.32 -3.47
C ASP A 19 5.25 1.50 -3.54
N LEU A 20 5.20 0.49 -4.40
CA LEU A 20 4.05 -0.41 -4.43
C LEU A 20 3.93 -1.11 -3.08
N PRO A 21 2.76 -1.06 -2.42
CA PRO A 21 2.61 -1.72 -1.13
C PRO A 21 2.64 -3.23 -1.28
N VAL A 22 3.26 -3.91 -0.31
CA VAL A 22 3.27 -5.38 -0.25
C VAL A 22 2.96 -5.80 1.17
N ARG A 23 2.29 -6.95 1.29
CA ARG A 23 1.96 -7.52 2.57
C ARG A 23 2.98 -8.58 2.94
N VAL A 24 3.56 -8.50 4.13
CA VAL A 24 4.51 -9.49 4.61
C VAL A 24 3.73 -10.66 5.22
N LEU A 25 3.93 -11.85 4.67
CA LEU A 25 3.26 -13.07 5.13
C LEU A 25 4.13 -13.91 6.04
N GLN A 26 5.44 -13.98 5.77
CA GLN A 26 6.40 -14.74 6.56
C GLN A 26 7.73 -14.01 6.63
N VAL A 27 8.47 -14.27 7.71
CA VAL A 27 9.75 -13.61 7.98
C VAL A 27 10.83 -14.66 8.14
N PHE A 28 11.90 -14.55 7.34
CA PHE A 28 13.14 -15.26 7.50
C PHE A 28 14.27 -14.25 7.71
N PRO A 29 15.44 -14.65 8.21
CA PRO A 29 16.45 -13.67 8.57
C PRO A 29 16.78 -12.62 7.51
N ASN A 30 16.87 -13.00 6.25
CA ASN A 30 17.18 -12.07 5.17
C ASN A 30 16.09 -11.97 4.12
N TRP A 31 14.99 -12.69 4.31
CA TRP A 31 13.95 -12.80 3.30
C TRP A 31 12.57 -12.59 3.90
N ARG A 32 11.67 -12.07 3.08
CA ARG A 32 10.25 -11.93 3.43
C ARG A 32 9.43 -12.57 2.34
N LEU A 33 8.46 -13.38 2.73
CA LEU A 33 7.41 -13.81 1.80
C LEU A 33 6.41 -12.69 1.74
N ILE A 34 6.17 -12.16 0.56
CA ILE A 34 5.28 -11.02 0.40
C ILE A 34 4.16 -11.36 -0.58
N GLU A 35 3.09 -10.60 -0.46
CA GLU A 35 1.94 -10.64 -1.36
C GLU A 35 1.74 -9.24 -1.92
N ASP A 36 1.54 -9.14 -3.23
CA ASP A 36 1.26 -7.87 -3.86
C ASP A 36 -0.26 -7.58 -3.88
N PRO A 37 -0.67 -6.38 -4.32
CA PRO A 37 -2.10 -6.05 -4.37
C PRO A 37 -2.95 -6.95 -5.25
N GLU A 38 -2.35 -7.66 -6.20
CA GLU A 38 -3.06 -8.56 -7.10
C GLU A 38 -3.10 -10.00 -6.59
N GLY A 39 -2.50 -10.25 -5.43
CA GLY A 39 -2.47 -11.56 -4.82
C GLY A 39 -1.28 -12.43 -5.19
N ALA A 40 -0.36 -11.94 -6.01
CA ALA A 40 0.85 -12.69 -6.33
C ALA A 40 1.77 -12.73 -5.13
N LYS A 41 2.38 -13.88 -4.88
CA LYS A 41 3.27 -14.11 -3.73
C LYS A 41 4.66 -14.47 -4.21
N GLY A 42 5.65 -14.10 -3.42
CA GLY A 42 7.03 -14.44 -3.71
C GLY A 42 7.96 -13.99 -2.61
N TRP A 43 9.19 -14.45 -2.68
CA TRP A 43 10.23 -14.11 -1.72
C TRP A 43 11.01 -12.90 -2.18
N MET A 44 11.29 -12.01 -1.25
CA MET A 44 12.04 -10.80 -1.53
C MET A 44 13.08 -10.58 -0.42
N LEU A 45 14.27 -10.12 -0.81
CA LEU A 45 15.30 -9.74 0.16
C LEU A 45 14.79 -8.56 1.00
N VAL A 46 15.03 -8.64 2.31
CA VAL A 46 14.59 -7.59 3.23
C VAL A 46 15.19 -6.23 2.87
N THR A 47 16.38 -6.22 2.29
CA THR A 47 17.04 -4.97 1.89
C THR A 47 16.36 -4.25 0.75
N LEU A 48 15.47 -4.93 0.02
CA LEU A 48 14.70 -4.32 -1.07
C LEU A 48 13.37 -3.75 -0.60
N LEU A 49 13.02 -3.96 0.66
CA LEU A 49 11.78 -3.46 1.24
C LEU A 49 12.04 -2.15 1.98
N SER A 50 11.04 -1.29 2.01
CA SER A 50 11.09 -0.02 2.72
C SER A 50 10.08 -0.04 3.86
N ASP A 51 10.42 0.62 4.97
CA ASP A 51 9.51 0.81 6.09
C ASP A 51 8.45 1.86 5.79
N ARG A 52 8.61 2.61 4.72
CA ARG A 52 7.64 3.63 4.35
C ARG A 52 6.32 2.97 3.97
N ARG A 53 5.25 3.40 4.62
CA ARG A 53 3.94 2.85 4.36
C ARG A 53 3.34 3.51 3.12
N THR A 54 2.81 2.69 2.23
CA THR A 54 2.12 3.14 1.04
C THR A 54 0.83 2.37 0.88
N ALA A 55 -0.05 2.87 0.03
CA ALA A 55 -1.29 2.19 -0.29
C ALA A 55 -1.64 2.42 -1.76
N ILE A 56 -2.38 1.48 -2.32
CA ILE A 56 -2.86 1.57 -3.69
C ILE A 56 -4.40 1.65 -3.66
N VAL A 57 -4.95 2.51 -4.50
CA VAL A 57 -6.41 2.66 -4.61
C VAL A 57 -6.98 1.41 -5.27
N ARG A 58 -7.99 0.81 -4.63
CA ARG A 58 -8.59 -0.44 -5.10
C ARG A 58 -9.29 -0.26 -6.45
N PRO A 59 -9.47 -1.37 -7.19
CA PRO A 59 -10.23 -1.34 -8.45
C PRO A 59 -11.65 -0.80 -8.25
N GLY A 60 -12.24 -0.33 -9.33
CA GLY A 60 -13.61 0.18 -9.33
C GLY A 60 -13.67 1.61 -9.83
N THR A 61 -14.27 2.48 -9.05
CA THR A 61 -14.46 3.87 -9.42
C THR A 61 -13.40 4.76 -8.79
N ASP A 62 -13.34 6.01 -9.23
CA ASP A 62 -12.51 7.02 -8.60
C ASP A 62 -12.91 7.18 -7.13
N ARG A 63 -11.95 7.51 -6.29
CA ARG A 63 -12.17 7.72 -4.86
C ARG A 63 -11.93 9.17 -4.50
N SER A 64 -12.75 9.65 -3.57
CA SER A 64 -12.64 11.02 -3.04
C SER A 64 -11.74 11.03 -1.82
N LEU A 65 -10.80 11.96 -1.79
CA LEU A 65 -10.01 12.24 -0.60
C LEU A 65 -10.53 13.53 0.04
N HIS A 66 -10.73 13.50 1.35
CA HIS A 66 -11.37 14.55 2.10
C HIS A 66 -10.36 15.37 2.91
N GLU A 67 -10.74 16.59 3.26
CA GLU A 67 -9.88 17.45 4.08
C GLU A 67 -9.72 16.94 5.51
N ARG A 68 -10.73 16.23 6.01
CA ARG A 68 -10.73 15.63 7.35
C ARG A 68 -11.21 14.19 7.26
N PRO A 69 -10.90 13.36 8.27
CA PRO A 69 -11.34 11.96 8.27
C PRO A 69 -12.83 11.82 8.58
N GLU A 70 -13.65 12.47 7.78
CA GLU A 70 -15.11 12.49 7.89
C GLU A 70 -15.71 12.52 6.51
N GLY A 71 -16.71 11.66 6.26
CA GLY A 71 -17.38 11.61 4.96
C GLY A 71 -18.13 12.89 4.61
N SER A 72 -18.49 13.69 5.60
CA SER A 72 -19.18 14.96 5.40
C SER A 72 -18.23 16.13 5.16
N SER A 73 -16.93 15.93 5.31
CA SER A 73 -15.98 17.01 5.08
C SER A 73 -15.77 17.23 3.58
N ARG A 74 -15.18 18.37 3.26
CA ARG A 74 -14.95 18.79 1.89
C ARG A 74 -14.01 17.82 1.18
N VAL A 75 -14.29 17.52 -0.08
CA VAL A 75 -13.40 16.73 -0.93
C VAL A 75 -12.24 17.60 -1.38
N SER A 76 -11.02 17.16 -1.08
CA SER A 76 -9.80 17.85 -1.51
C SER A 76 -9.48 17.53 -2.95
N PHE A 77 -9.50 16.25 -3.32
CA PHE A 77 -9.24 15.80 -4.67
C PHE A 77 -9.72 14.36 -4.84
N LYS A 78 -9.73 13.90 -6.09
CA LYS A 78 -10.11 12.53 -6.41
C LYS A 78 -8.93 11.79 -7.02
N VAL A 79 -8.89 10.48 -6.82
CA VAL A 79 -7.85 9.61 -7.38
C VAL A 79 -8.49 8.44 -8.11
N ALA A 80 -7.82 8.02 -9.16
CA ALA A 80 -8.25 6.86 -9.95
C ALA A 80 -7.80 5.55 -9.29
N PRO A 81 -8.49 4.43 -9.59
CA PRO A 81 -8.00 3.11 -9.19
C PRO A 81 -6.58 2.88 -9.68
N GLY A 82 -5.77 2.20 -8.85
CA GLY A 82 -4.39 1.90 -9.18
C GLY A 82 -3.38 2.98 -8.83
N VAL A 83 -3.84 4.14 -8.37
CA VAL A 83 -2.93 5.19 -7.91
C VAL A 83 -2.31 4.77 -6.58
N VAL A 84 -1.00 4.96 -6.45
CA VAL A 84 -0.23 4.66 -5.24
C VAL A 84 0.10 5.95 -4.53
N GLY A 85 -0.14 5.99 -3.22
CA GLY A 85 0.19 7.13 -2.39
C GLY A 85 0.89 6.72 -1.12
N GLN A 86 1.47 7.69 -0.43
CA GLN A 86 2.16 7.48 0.83
C GLN A 86 1.19 7.68 1.99
N LEU A 87 1.20 6.73 2.94
CA LEU A 87 0.39 6.80 4.16
C LEU A 87 1.18 7.52 5.25
N SER A 88 0.53 8.46 5.93
CA SER A 88 1.12 9.15 7.07
C SER A 88 0.50 8.74 8.39
N GLU A 89 -0.81 8.55 8.41
CA GLU A 89 -1.49 8.10 9.61
C GLU A 89 -2.78 7.39 9.23
N CYS A 90 -3.23 6.47 10.08
CA CYS A 90 -4.51 5.79 9.95
C CYS A 90 -5.14 5.67 11.32
N ALA A 91 -6.42 5.99 11.42
CA ALA A 91 -7.19 5.84 12.66
C ALA A 91 -8.67 5.92 12.34
N GLY A 92 -9.48 5.17 13.08
CA GLY A 92 -10.93 5.24 12.97
C GLY A 92 -11.49 4.88 11.59
N GLY A 93 -10.79 4.08 10.82
CA GLY A 93 -11.23 3.67 9.50
C GLY A 93 -10.86 4.65 8.38
N TRP A 94 -10.07 5.66 8.69
CA TRP A 94 -9.59 6.65 7.73
C TRP A 94 -8.07 6.69 7.72
N CYS A 95 -7.50 6.98 6.57
CA CYS A 95 -6.06 7.15 6.42
C CYS A 95 -5.73 8.42 5.68
N GLU A 96 -4.66 9.09 6.11
CA GLU A 96 -4.13 10.22 5.39
C GLU A 96 -3.20 9.71 4.29
N LEU A 97 -3.52 10.06 3.05
CA LEU A 97 -2.80 9.61 1.87
C LEU A 97 -2.27 10.81 1.12
N THR A 98 -0.99 10.76 0.75
CA THR A 98 -0.34 11.79 -0.06
C THR A 98 -0.05 11.22 -1.43
N VAL A 99 -0.58 11.87 -2.46
CA VAL A 99 -0.36 11.50 -3.86
C VAL A 99 0.30 12.71 -4.53
N GLY A 100 1.58 12.57 -4.87
CA GLY A 100 2.34 13.68 -5.40
C GLY A 100 2.45 14.80 -4.37
N LYS A 101 1.86 15.95 -4.65
CA LYS A 101 1.87 17.10 -3.73
C LYS A 101 0.55 17.31 -3.02
N GLN A 102 -0.41 16.43 -3.22
CA GLN A 102 -1.74 16.57 -2.62
C GLN A 102 -1.92 15.56 -1.52
N THR A 103 -2.52 16.00 -0.42
CA THR A 103 -2.77 15.16 0.75
C THR A 103 -4.25 15.24 1.11
N GLY A 104 -4.83 14.10 1.48
CA GLY A 104 -6.20 14.04 1.92
C GLY A 104 -6.49 12.75 2.66
N PHE A 105 -7.69 12.64 3.22
CA PHE A 105 -8.12 11.48 3.97
C PHE A 105 -9.02 10.60 3.12
N VAL A 106 -8.76 9.30 3.17
CA VAL A 106 -9.49 8.28 2.42
C VAL A 106 -9.91 7.17 3.37
N ARG A 107 -11.03 6.52 3.07
CA ARG A 107 -11.46 5.37 3.85
C ARG A 107 -10.54 4.19 3.61
N PHE A 108 -10.25 3.43 4.66
CA PHE A 108 -9.37 2.27 4.53
C PHE A 108 -9.94 1.22 3.56
N ASP A 109 -11.27 1.16 3.39
CA ASP A 109 -11.92 0.23 2.48
C ASP A 109 -11.61 0.51 1.01
N ASP A 110 -11.19 1.72 0.70
CA ASP A 110 -10.93 2.16 -0.67
C ASP A 110 -9.49 1.93 -1.09
N ILE A 111 -8.64 1.49 -0.17
CA ILE A 111 -7.21 1.29 -0.43
C ILE A 111 -6.76 -0.09 0.03
N TRP A 112 -5.67 -0.56 -0.56
CA TRP A 112 -4.98 -1.78 -0.15
C TRP A 112 -3.59 -1.41 0.37
N GLY A 113 -3.19 -1.95 1.51
CA GLY A 113 -1.92 -1.65 2.16
C GLY A 113 -2.07 -1.36 3.64
N VAL A 114 -3.30 -1.44 4.15
CA VAL A 114 -3.64 -1.20 5.55
C VAL A 114 -4.54 -2.32 6.03
N SER A 115 -4.28 -2.85 7.23
CA SER A 115 -5.13 -3.86 7.85
C SER A 115 -6.34 -3.20 8.51
N GLN A 116 -7.45 -3.92 8.52
CA GLN A 116 -8.66 -3.43 9.18
C GLN A 116 -8.38 -3.16 10.65
N GLY A 117 -8.75 -1.97 11.11
CA GLY A 117 -8.55 -1.56 12.49
C GLY A 117 -7.12 -1.14 12.83
N GLU A 118 -6.23 -1.17 11.86
CA GLU A 118 -4.86 -0.72 12.07
C GLU A 118 -4.82 0.79 12.35
N THR A 119 -4.01 1.19 13.35
CA THR A 119 -3.80 2.60 13.66
C THR A 119 -2.30 2.87 13.73
N PHE A 120 -1.89 4.00 13.17
CA PHE A 120 -0.50 4.47 13.27
C PHE A 120 -0.45 5.93 12.88
N ASP A 121 0.64 6.57 13.22
CA ASP A 121 0.89 7.96 12.85
C ASP A 121 2.40 8.22 12.63
#